data_b84e9ea5bf92a3997799cc30717eab11
#
_entry.id   b84e9ea5bf92a3997799cc30717eab11
#
_cell.length_a   1.000
_cell.length_b   1.000
_cell.length_c   1.000
_cell.angle_alpha   90.00
_cell.angle_beta   90.00
_cell.angle_gamma   90.00
#
_symmetry.space_group_name_H-M   'P 1'
#
loop_
_entity.id
_entity.type
_entity.pdbx_description
1 polymer ?
#
loop_
_entity_poly.entity_id
_entity_poly.type
_entity_poly.pdbx_seq_one_letter_code
_entity_poly.pdbx_strand_id
1 'polypeptide(L)'
;MGYPRKDGSAGTQNIWLFFPLVFCENRNIELLKTIFEREFYPDELSEHQHFLRTLIQGKTQTVQVPETINPFPNVEVRFITHNAGCGGTRADSTMLGKLLAGYVNNPNVVGASVLSLGCQNLQADVFLKELKTINKNFDKPLLIFDQQEVGNGQSLIQKIIQDSLVEIKKANDIQREKTPLSKLTIGLECGGSDGFSGISANPTLGASMDKLIALGGSAILSEFPELRGVEQELVDRCVDLAKAKKFINLMESYESKVIASGTDFSANPSPGNIKDGLITDAMKSAGAAKKGGSSPIVDVLDYGEYFSNRGLNLLCTPGNDVESTTAMAGSGANLIIFTTGLGTPTGNPVAPVIKVASNTTVYHKMKDIIDFNTGSIIEGIQSLEELSDNLLEFIIEVASGKNITKASQNRQFDFLPWKRDISL
;
A
#
# COMPACT_ATOMS: atom_id res chain seq x y z
N MET A 1 -5.96 13.61 -13.85
CA MET A 1 -4.86 13.19 -14.77
C MET A 1 -4.30 11.88 -14.25
N GLY A 2 -3.97 10.90 -15.14
CA GLY A 2 -3.39 9.60 -14.76
C GLY A 2 -2.50 9.06 -15.85
N TYR A 3 -1.64 8.09 -15.52
CA TYR A 3 -0.79 7.40 -16.47
C TYR A 3 -1.59 6.28 -17.16
N PRO A 4 -1.86 6.36 -18.49
CA PRO A 4 -2.66 5.35 -19.17
C PRO A 4 -1.91 4.01 -19.25
N ARG A 5 -2.66 2.91 -19.22
CA ARG A 5 -2.18 1.56 -19.49
C ARG A 5 -2.93 0.95 -20.67
N LYS A 6 -2.30 0.04 -21.38
CA LYS A 6 -2.88 -0.57 -22.58
C LYS A 6 -4.13 -1.42 -22.28
N ASP A 7 -4.23 -1.98 -21.07
CA ASP A 7 -5.42 -2.69 -20.60
C ASP A 7 -6.59 -1.76 -20.24
N GLY A 8 -6.44 -0.46 -20.48
CA GLY A 8 -7.43 0.56 -20.18
C GLY A 8 -7.50 0.97 -18.70
N SER A 9 -6.65 0.45 -17.83
CA SER A 9 -6.46 0.98 -16.47
C SER A 9 -5.63 2.26 -16.51
N ALA A 10 -5.52 2.96 -15.36
CA ALA A 10 -4.69 4.16 -15.25
C ALA A 10 -4.04 4.25 -13.89
N GLY A 11 -2.73 4.50 -13.86
CA GLY A 11 -1.96 4.70 -12.65
C GLY A 11 -2.02 6.15 -12.14
N THR A 12 -1.99 6.32 -10.82
CA THR A 12 -1.70 7.58 -10.16
C THR A 12 -0.19 7.85 -10.09
N GLN A 13 0.61 6.82 -10.31
CA GLN A 13 2.07 6.83 -10.38
C GLN A 13 2.55 6.09 -11.64
N ASN A 14 3.85 6.21 -11.95
CA ASN A 14 4.50 5.52 -13.05
C ASN A 14 5.79 4.87 -12.53
N ILE A 15 5.70 3.64 -12.02
CA ILE A 15 6.72 2.99 -11.21
C ILE A 15 7.35 1.82 -11.95
N TRP A 16 8.68 1.79 -12.02
CA TRP A 16 9.45 0.58 -12.31
C TRP A 16 9.81 -0.12 -11.01
N LEU A 17 9.38 -1.38 -10.86
CA LEU A 17 9.49 -2.12 -9.61
C LEU A 17 10.59 -3.20 -9.67
N PHE A 18 11.47 -3.20 -8.65
CA PHE A 18 12.43 -4.28 -8.42
C PHE A 18 12.02 -5.09 -7.20
N PHE A 19 11.95 -6.40 -7.33
CA PHE A 19 11.64 -7.27 -6.19
C PHE A 19 12.17 -8.71 -6.39
N PRO A 20 12.41 -9.44 -5.28
CA PRO A 20 12.84 -10.83 -5.35
C PRO A 20 11.63 -11.77 -5.22
N LEU A 21 11.73 -12.99 -5.73
CA LEU A 21 10.79 -14.09 -5.42
C LEU A 21 11.18 -14.82 -4.12
N VAL A 22 12.35 -14.53 -3.56
CA VAL A 22 12.88 -15.18 -2.36
C VAL A 22 13.75 -14.24 -1.55
N PHE A 23 13.64 -14.34 -0.22
CA PHE A 23 14.42 -13.56 0.75
C PHE A 23 15.94 -13.53 0.46
N CYS A 24 16.52 -14.63 -0.04
CA CYS A 24 17.96 -14.73 -0.31
C CYS A 24 18.48 -13.70 -1.33
N GLU A 25 17.59 -13.20 -2.20
CA GLU A 25 17.92 -12.15 -3.19
C GLU A 25 17.78 -10.72 -2.65
N ASN A 26 17.33 -10.51 -1.41
CA ASN A 26 17.21 -9.18 -0.83
C ASN A 26 18.51 -8.38 -0.89
N ARG A 27 19.66 -9.04 -0.67
CA ARG A 27 20.96 -8.34 -0.72
C ARG A 27 21.23 -7.75 -2.10
N ASN A 28 20.87 -8.44 -3.16
CA ASN A 28 21.00 -7.93 -4.53
C ASN A 28 20.04 -6.77 -4.80
N ILE A 29 18.79 -6.84 -4.26
CA ILE A 29 17.84 -5.74 -4.32
C ILE A 29 18.36 -4.50 -3.58
N GLU A 30 18.91 -4.66 -2.37
CA GLU A 30 19.50 -3.55 -1.59
C GLU A 30 20.69 -2.90 -2.29
N LEU A 31 21.53 -3.71 -2.96
CA LEU A 31 22.63 -3.21 -3.75
C LEU A 31 22.11 -2.39 -4.95
N LEU A 32 21.15 -2.93 -5.70
CA LEU A 32 20.52 -2.21 -6.81
C LEU A 32 19.86 -0.91 -6.31
N LYS A 33 19.12 -0.96 -5.20
CA LYS A 33 18.55 0.22 -4.56
C LYS A 33 19.61 1.29 -4.30
N THR A 34 20.72 0.91 -3.67
CA THR A 34 21.80 1.85 -3.35
C THR A 34 22.39 2.49 -4.62
N ILE A 35 22.53 1.71 -5.71
CA ILE A 35 23.09 2.21 -6.97
C ILE A 35 22.11 3.19 -7.62
N PHE A 36 20.85 2.79 -7.81
CA PHE A 36 19.86 3.63 -8.48
C PHE A 36 19.52 4.89 -7.67
N GLU A 37 19.39 4.80 -6.34
CA GLU A 37 19.06 5.96 -5.50
C GLU A 37 20.16 7.02 -5.52
N ARG A 38 21.43 6.64 -5.57
CA ARG A 38 22.54 7.59 -5.68
C ARG A 38 22.54 8.37 -6.98
N GLU A 39 22.09 7.73 -8.07
CA GLU A 39 22.08 8.35 -9.41
C GLU A 39 20.78 9.14 -9.68
N PHE A 40 19.66 8.69 -9.13
CA PHE A 40 18.34 9.25 -9.45
C PHE A 40 17.85 10.25 -8.39
N TYR A 41 18.26 10.08 -7.12
CA TYR A 41 17.78 10.85 -5.98
C TYR A 41 18.91 11.27 -5.03
N PRO A 42 19.97 11.90 -5.50
CA PRO A 42 21.17 12.16 -4.68
C PRO A 42 20.93 13.12 -3.51
N ASP A 43 19.92 13.99 -3.59
CA ASP A 43 19.69 15.07 -2.63
C ASP A 43 18.93 14.64 -1.37
N GLU A 44 18.19 13.55 -1.41
CA GLU A 44 17.25 13.17 -0.35
C GLU A 44 17.91 12.72 0.96
N LEU A 45 19.16 12.25 0.91
CA LEU A 45 19.92 11.86 2.09
C LEU A 45 20.88 12.95 2.59
N SER A 46 20.98 14.09 1.87
CA SER A 46 22.03 15.07 2.07
C SER A 46 21.96 15.78 3.42
N GLU A 47 20.79 16.16 3.91
CA GLU A 47 20.65 16.89 5.18
C GLU A 47 21.07 16.05 6.38
N HIS A 48 20.57 14.83 6.51
CA HIS A 48 20.91 13.94 7.62
C HIS A 48 22.36 13.44 7.53
N GLN A 49 22.86 13.17 6.33
CA GLN A 49 24.27 12.84 6.14
C GLN A 49 25.17 14.05 6.47
N HIS A 50 24.77 15.25 6.09
CA HIS A 50 25.49 16.46 6.45
C HIS A 50 25.49 16.67 7.96
N PHE A 51 24.33 16.54 8.61
CA PHE A 51 24.22 16.61 10.08
C PHE A 51 25.15 15.60 10.77
N LEU A 52 25.14 14.34 10.33
CA LEU A 52 26.02 13.30 10.86
C LEU A 52 27.50 13.65 10.64
N ARG A 53 27.90 14.12 9.45
CA ARG A 53 29.27 14.55 9.16
C ARG A 53 29.70 15.71 10.04
N THR A 54 28.83 16.69 10.27
CA THR A 54 29.07 17.82 11.17
C THR A 54 29.36 17.33 12.59
N LEU A 55 28.58 16.36 13.09
CA LEU A 55 28.84 15.77 14.43
C LEU A 55 30.17 15.01 14.50
N ILE A 56 30.52 14.25 13.46
CA ILE A 56 31.76 13.48 13.40
C ILE A 56 33.00 14.40 13.33
N GLN A 57 32.92 15.47 12.56
CA GLN A 57 34.06 16.33 12.27
C GLN A 57 34.17 17.53 13.21
N GLY A 58 33.13 17.81 14.00
CA GLY A 58 33.10 18.98 14.92
C GLY A 58 33.14 20.34 14.22
N LYS A 59 32.84 20.40 12.91
CA LYS A 59 32.87 21.61 12.07
C LYS A 59 31.61 21.71 11.22
N THR A 60 30.99 22.89 11.22
CA THR A 60 29.89 23.21 10.28
C THR A 60 30.52 23.54 8.91
N GLN A 61 30.47 22.59 8.00
CA GLN A 61 30.80 22.86 6.59
C GLN A 61 29.50 22.96 5.80
N THR A 62 29.34 24.07 5.07
CA THR A 62 28.31 24.20 4.03
C THR A 62 28.73 23.32 2.84
N VAL A 63 28.09 22.17 2.69
CA VAL A 63 28.28 21.35 1.49
C VAL A 63 27.35 21.90 0.42
N GLN A 64 27.88 22.35 -0.70
CA GLN A 64 27.08 22.54 -1.90
C GLN A 64 26.68 21.15 -2.41
N VAL A 65 25.40 20.84 -2.30
CA VAL A 65 24.81 19.65 -2.93
C VAL A 65 24.77 19.95 -4.43
N PRO A 66 25.37 19.14 -5.29
CA PRO A 66 25.24 19.34 -6.73
C PRO A 66 23.76 19.21 -7.12
N GLU A 67 23.21 20.15 -7.88
CA GLU A 67 21.90 19.99 -8.53
C GLU A 67 22.01 18.81 -9.51
N THR A 68 21.62 17.63 -9.07
CA THR A 68 21.50 16.47 -9.95
C THR A 68 20.08 16.41 -10.47
N ILE A 69 19.95 16.56 -11.76
CA ILE A 69 18.68 16.44 -12.46
C ILE A 69 18.39 14.94 -12.60
N ASN A 70 17.26 14.48 -12.04
CA ASN A 70 16.77 13.13 -12.28
C ASN A 70 16.65 12.89 -13.80
N PRO A 71 17.40 11.94 -14.37
CA PRO A 71 17.40 11.70 -15.82
C PRO A 71 16.06 11.16 -16.34
N PHE A 72 15.18 10.66 -15.46
CA PHE A 72 13.89 10.06 -15.80
C PHE A 72 12.76 10.61 -14.92
N PRO A 73 12.34 11.89 -15.14
CA PRO A 73 11.39 12.56 -14.25
C PRO A 73 9.96 12.01 -14.28
N ASN A 74 9.59 11.21 -15.30
CA ASN A 74 8.24 10.66 -15.44
C ASN A 74 8.15 9.20 -14.99
N VAL A 75 9.22 8.59 -14.50
CA VAL A 75 9.22 7.23 -13.96
C VAL A 75 9.98 7.19 -12.64
N GLU A 76 9.37 6.58 -11.65
CA GLU A 76 9.99 6.35 -10.36
C GLU A 76 10.48 4.91 -10.26
N VAL A 77 11.64 4.72 -9.63
CA VAL A 77 12.19 3.38 -9.40
C VAL A 77 11.95 2.99 -7.95
N ARG A 78 11.36 1.83 -7.72
CA ARG A 78 11.03 1.32 -6.38
C ARG A 78 11.59 -0.09 -6.18
N PHE A 79 11.91 -0.38 -4.92
CA PHE A 79 12.55 -1.61 -4.50
C PHE A 79 11.76 -2.23 -3.35
N ILE A 80 11.45 -3.52 -3.48
CA ILE A 80 10.77 -4.32 -2.44
C ILE A 80 11.73 -5.38 -1.95
N THR A 81 11.82 -5.54 -0.64
CA THR A 81 12.44 -6.69 0.04
C THR A 81 11.41 -7.35 0.95
N HIS A 82 11.55 -8.64 1.21
CA HIS A 82 10.64 -9.39 2.09
C HIS A 82 11.33 -10.60 2.74
N ASN A 83 10.65 -11.23 3.70
CA ASN A 83 11.19 -12.35 4.48
C ASN A 83 10.58 -13.72 4.10
N ALA A 84 10.07 -13.86 2.88
CA ALA A 84 9.33 -15.03 2.41
C ALA A 84 9.94 -15.65 1.13
N GLY A 85 9.23 -16.60 0.52
CA GLY A 85 9.64 -17.27 -0.73
C GLY A 85 10.42 -18.56 -0.53
N CYS A 86 10.97 -18.82 0.68
CA CYS A 86 11.62 -20.05 1.08
C CYS A 86 11.29 -20.39 2.55
N GLY A 87 11.39 -21.66 2.93
CA GLY A 87 11.20 -22.10 4.33
C GLY A 87 9.79 -21.99 4.88
N GLY A 88 8.80 -21.68 4.08
CA GLY A 88 7.38 -21.68 4.42
C GLY A 88 6.59 -22.80 3.76
N THR A 89 5.29 -22.83 4.00
CA THR A 89 4.39 -23.77 3.33
C THR A 89 4.23 -23.42 1.84
N ARG A 90 3.75 -24.38 1.04
CA ARG A 90 3.40 -24.12 -0.36
C ARG A 90 2.24 -23.14 -0.48
N ALA A 91 1.33 -23.14 0.50
CA ALA A 91 0.21 -22.19 0.56
C ALA A 91 0.72 -20.75 0.74
N ASP A 92 1.65 -20.51 1.68
CA ASP A 92 2.30 -19.20 1.86
C ASP A 92 3.05 -18.75 0.62
N SER A 93 3.75 -19.68 -0.06
CA SER A 93 4.49 -19.35 -1.30
C SER A 93 3.54 -18.97 -2.44
N THR A 94 2.42 -19.68 -2.58
CA THR A 94 1.39 -19.35 -3.57
C THR A 94 0.75 -18.00 -3.27
N MET A 95 0.47 -17.71 -1.99
CA MET A 95 -0.09 -16.44 -1.56
C MET A 95 0.87 -15.27 -1.83
N LEU A 96 2.16 -15.45 -1.53
CA LEU A 96 3.18 -14.47 -1.92
C LEU A 96 3.20 -14.25 -3.44
N GLY A 97 3.11 -15.33 -4.22
CA GLY A 97 3.04 -15.25 -5.69
C GLY A 97 1.84 -14.44 -6.19
N LYS A 98 0.65 -14.64 -5.59
CA LYS A 98 -0.55 -13.83 -5.89
C LYS A 98 -0.35 -12.36 -5.54
N LEU A 99 0.18 -12.09 -4.34
CA LEU A 99 0.45 -10.73 -3.88
C LEU A 99 1.41 -9.98 -4.80
N LEU A 100 2.55 -10.58 -5.14
CA LEU A 100 3.55 -9.99 -6.05
C LEU A 100 3.01 -9.85 -7.47
N ALA A 101 2.20 -10.80 -7.95
CA ALA A 101 1.50 -10.69 -9.23
C ALA A 101 0.52 -9.50 -9.22
N GLY A 102 -0.20 -9.29 -8.13
CA GLY A 102 -1.06 -8.13 -7.92
C GLY A 102 -0.28 -6.81 -7.96
N TYR A 103 0.91 -6.75 -7.34
CA TYR A 103 1.79 -5.59 -7.41
C TYR A 103 2.22 -5.27 -8.84
N VAL A 104 2.65 -6.28 -9.61
CA VAL A 104 3.04 -6.08 -11.01
C VAL A 104 1.83 -5.68 -11.88
N ASN A 105 0.65 -6.24 -11.58
CA ASN A 105 -0.58 -5.88 -12.29
C ASN A 105 -1.11 -4.49 -11.88
N ASN A 106 -0.76 -3.95 -10.71
CA ASN A 106 -1.23 -2.66 -10.22
C ASN A 106 -1.04 -1.57 -11.29
N PRO A 107 -2.04 -0.70 -11.56
CA PRO A 107 -1.95 0.35 -12.57
C PRO A 107 -0.80 1.33 -12.37
N ASN A 108 -0.31 1.51 -11.13
CA ASN A 108 0.83 2.36 -10.83
C ASN A 108 2.15 1.78 -11.31
N VAL A 109 2.25 0.45 -11.47
CA VAL A 109 3.45 -0.22 -11.96
C VAL A 109 3.44 -0.26 -13.48
N VAL A 110 4.46 0.28 -14.11
CA VAL A 110 4.63 0.31 -15.56
C VAL A 110 5.42 -0.90 -16.08
N GLY A 111 6.25 -1.48 -15.24
CA GLY A 111 7.04 -2.67 -15.52
C GLY A 111 7.84 -3.11 -14.30
N ALA A 112 8.47 -4.28 -14.36
CA ALA A 112 9.20 -4.82 -13.23
C ALA A 112 10.43 -5.64 -13.63
N SER A 113 11.41 -5.64 -12.72
CA SER A 113 12.58 -6.51 -12.72
C SER A 113 12.52 -7.46 -11.52
N VAL A 114 12.44 -8.74 -11.77
CA VAL A 114 12.19 -9.80 -10.78
C VAL A 114 13.46 -10.64 -10.62
N LEU A 115 13.91 -10.82 -9.39
CA LEU A 115 15.08 -11.63 -9.07
C LEU A 115 14.65 -13.01 -8.55
N SER A 116 15.19 -14.07 -9.14
CA SER A 116 14.98 -15.46 -8.79
C SER A 116 16.33 -16.11 -8.47
N LEU A 117 16.36 -17.00 -7.50
CA LEU A 117 17.56 -17.77 -7.14
C LEU A 117 17.58 -19.17 -7.77
N GLY A 118 16.41 -19.71 -8.15
CA GLY A 118 16.25 -21.05 -8.71
C GLY A 118 15.80 -22.12 -7.70
N CYS A 119 16.26 -22.07 -6.44
CA CYS A 119 15.96 -23.10 -5.42
C CYS A 119 14.81 -22.74 -4.45
N GLN A 120 14.11 -21.65 -4.67
CA GLN A 120 13.04 -21.16 -3.80
C GLN A 120 11.72 -21.93 -3.97
N ASN A 121 10.82 -21.84 -2.95
CA ASN A 121 9.48 -22.42 -3.03
C ASN A 121 8.57 -21.67 -4.01
N LEU A 122 8.68 -20.33 -4.08
CA LEU A 122 7.99 -19.53 -5.08
C LEU A 122 8.77 -19.53 -6.39
N GLN A 123 8.51 -20.49 -7.25
CA GLN A 123 9.11 -20.58 -8.57
C GLN A 123 8.56 -19.52 -9.54
N ALA A 124 9.36 -19.13 -10.53
CA ALA A 124 8.98 -18.10 -11.49
C ALA A 124 7.73 -18.48 -12.32
N ASP A 125 7.56 -19.76 -12.65
CA ASP A 125 6.38 -20.26 -13.36
C ASP A 125 5.09 -20.16 -12.53
N VAL A 126 5.17 -20.40 -11.21
CA VAL A 126 4.06 -20.20 -10.27
C VAL A 126 3.66 -18.72 -10.24
N PHE A 127 4.62 -17.83 -10.09
CA PHE A 127 4.38 -16.38 -10.12
C PHE A 127 3.72 -15.95 -11.46
N LEU A 128 4.25 -16.39 -12.59
CA LEU A 128 3.71 -16.06 -13.91
C LEU A 128 2.29 -16.63 -14.13
N LYS A 129 1.99 -17.80 -13.57
CA LYS A 129 0.65 -18.39 -13.60
C LYS A 129 -0.35 -17.52 -12.82
N GLU A 130 0.02 -17.07 -11.62
CA GLU A 130 -0.82 -16.18 -10.81
C GLU A 130 -1.05 -14.84 -11.54
N LEU A 131 -0.02 -14.27 -12.16
CA LEU A 131 -0.13 -13.04 -12.95
C LEU A 131 -1.12 -13.19 -14.13
N LYS A 132 -1.03 -14.30 -14.86
CA LYS A 132 -1.97 -14.61 -15.96
C LYS A 132 -3.39 -14.89 -15.46
N THR A 133 -3.55 -15.37 -14.24
CA THR A 133 -4.87 -15.58 -13.60
C THR A 133 -5.54 -14.24 -13.31
N ILE A 134 -4.78 -13.26 -12.81
CA ILE A 134 -5.26 -11.89 -12.57
C ILE A 134 -5.54 -11.17 -13.89
N ASN A 135 -4.62 -11.25 -14.85
CA ASN A 135 -4.71 -10.52 -16.12
C ASN A 135 -4.25 -11.40 -17.29
N LYS A 136 -5.21 -11.97 -18.02
CA LYS A 136 -4.93 -12.84 -19.18
C LYS A 136 -4.22 -12.09 -20.31
N ASN A 137 -4.41 -10.77 -20.40
CA ASN A 137 -3.85 -9.89 -21.41
C ASN A 137 -2.70 -9.02 -20.86
N PHE A 138 -2.01 -9.51 -19.82
CA PHE A 138 -0.87 -8.80 -19.24
C PHE A 138 0.20 -8.52 -20.31
N ASP A 139 0.57 -7.25 -20.48
CA ASP A 139 1.45 -6.78 -21.55
C ASP A 139 2.54 -5.79 -21.10
N LYS A 140 2.65 -5.56 -19.76
CA LYS A 140 3.69 -4.70 -19.23
C LYS A 140 5.06 -5.38 -19.31
N PRO A 141 6.17 -4.62 -19.52
CA PRO A 141 7.52 -5.17 -19.48
C PRO A 141 7.80 -5.89 -18.16
N LEU A 142 8.22 -7.15 -18.24
CA LEU A 142 8.56 -7.98 -17.10
C LEU A 142 9.87 -8.71 -17.38
N LEU A 143 10.92 -8.35 -16.65
CA LEU A 143 12.24 -8.93 -16.76
C LEU A 143 12.45 -9.89 -15.58
N ILE A 144 12.77 -11.15 -15.85
CA ILE A 144 13.06 -12.14 -14.80
C ILE A 144 14.51 -12.55 -14.94
N PHE A 145 15.25 -12.49 -13.83
CA PHE A 145 16.66 -12.82 -13.74
C PHE A 145 16.86 -13.95 -12.73
N ASP A 146 17.39 -15.09 -13.20
CA ASP A 146 17.74 -16.20 -12.32
C ASP A 146 19.25 -16.20 -12.04
N GLN A 147 19.61 -16.14 -10.75
CA GLN A 147 21.01 -16.07 -10.37
C GLN A 147 21.77 -17.34 -10.73
N GLN A 148 21.15 -18.51 -10.63
CA GLN A 148 21.82 -19.78 -10.95
C GLN A 148 22.09 -19.92 -12.45
N GLU A 149 21.24 -19.35 -13.30
CA GLU A 149 21.45 -19.32 -14.75
C GLU A 149 22.57 -18.35 -15.15
N VAL A 150 22.63 -17.16 -14.54
CA VAL A 150 23.66 -16.15 -14.82
C VAL A 150 24.97 -16.49 -14.14
N GLY A 151 24.93 -17.08 -12.95
CA GLY A 151 26.07 -17.56 -12.17
C GLY A 151 26.76 -16.46 -11.35
N ASN A 152 27.60 -15.63 -11.98
CA ASN A 152 28.40 -14.63 -11.27
C ASN A 152 27.56 -13.43 -10.83
N GLY A 153 27.58 -13.10 -9.52
CA GLY A 153 26.78 -12.02 -8.95
C GLY A 153 27.07 -10.62 -9.54
N GLN A 154 28.31 -10.31 -9.89
CA GLN A 154 28.64 -9.04 -10.53
C GLN A 154 28.03 -8.95 -11.93
N SER A 155 28.14 -10.02 -12.71
CA SER A 155 27.54 -10.10 -14.04
C SER A 155 26.00 -10.01 -13.99
N LEU A 156 25.40 -10.63 -12.95
CA LEU A 156 23.96 -10.53 -12.72
C LEU A 156 23.55 -9.07 -12.49
N ILE A 157 24.18 -8.37 -11.56
CA ILE A 157 23.87 -6.96 -11.25
C ILE A 157 24.04 -6.07 -12.49
N GLN A 158 25.12 -6.23 -13.25
CA GLN A 158 25.35 -5.47 -14.49
C GLN A 158 24.25 -5.75 -15.52
N LYS A 159 23.87 -7.01 -15.72
CA LYS A 159 22.79 -7.40 -16.62
C LYS A 159 21.44 -6.80 -16.19
N ILE A 160 21.09 -6.89 -14.90
CA ILE A 160 19.86 -6.31 -14.37
C ILE A 160 19.82 -4.80 -14.65
N ILE A 161 20.90 -4.07 -14.35
CA ILE A 161 20.98 -2.62 -14.58
C ILE A 161 20.80 -2.32 -16.08
N GLN A 162 21.55 -3.00 -16.95
CA GLN A 162 21.53 -2.76 -18.39
C GLN A 162 20.13 -2.99 -18.97
N ASP A 163 19.54 -4.16 -18.73
CA ASP A 163 18.25 -4.54 -19.31
C ASP A 163 17.11 -3.69 -18.73
N SER A 164 17.12 -3.43 -17.42
CA SER A 164 16.11 -2.60 -16.77
C SER A 164 16.15 -1.14 -17.25
N LEU A 165 17.36 -0.58 -17.43
CA LEU A 165 17.52 0.81 -17.87
C LEU A 165 16.93 1.04 -19.27
N VAL A 166 16.98 0.05 -20.15
CA VAL A 166 16.36 0.13 -21.49
C VAL A 166 14.85 0.31 -21.37
N GLU A 167 14.19 -0.45 -20.50
CA GLU A 167 12.75 -0.38 -20.32
C GLU A 167 12.32 0.84 -19.48
N ILE A 168 13.12 1.25 -18.48
CA ILE A 168 12.90 2.48 -17.71
C ILE A 168 12.90 3.72 -18.63
N LYS A 169 13.83 3.77 -19.60
CA LYS A 169 13.85 4.85 -20.60
C LYS A 169 12.55 4.93 -21.39
N LYS A 170 12.03 3.79 -21.85
CA LYS A 170 10.73 3.74 -22.56
C LYS A 170 9.56 4.14 -21.65
N ALA A 171 9.59 3.70 -20.38
CA ALA A 171 8.57 4.04 -19.40
C ALA A 171 8.54 5.55 -19.10
N ASN A 172 9.67 6.24 -19.19
CA ASN A 172 9.76 7.69 -18.98
C ASN A 172 9.04 8.51 -20.07
N ASP A 173 8.79 7.94 -21.25
CA ASP A 173 8.08 8.61 -22.34
C ASP A 173 6.57 8.68 -22.10
N ILE A 174 6.04 7.89 -21.14
CA ILE A 174 4.61 7.86 -20.83
C ILE A 174 4.22 9.10 -20.03
N GLN A 175 3.26 9.85 -20.55
CA GLN A 175 2.77 11.09 -19.96
C GLN A 175 1.40 10.88 -19.29
N ARG A 176 1.06 11.76 -18.33
CA ARG A 176 -0.28 11.77 -17.72
C ARG A 176 -1.32 12.30 -18.72
N GLU A 177 -2.48 11.63 -18.77
CA GLU A 177 -3.61 12.01 -19.61
C GLU A 177 -4.88 12.24 -18.77
N LYS A 178 -5.91 12.86 -19.39
CA LYS A 178 -7.23 13.00 -18.76
C LYS A 178 -7.82 11.62 -18.51
N THR A 179 -8.15 11.33 -17.26
CA THR A 179 -8.59 10.02 -16.79
C THR A 179 -9.84 10.17 -15.93
N PRO A 180 -10.88 9.35 -16.13
CA PRO A 180 -12.07 9.40 -15.30
C PRO A 180 -11.80 8.86 -13.89
N LEU A 181 -12.54 9.37 -12.89
CA LEU A 181 -12.43 8.94 -11.49
C LEU A 181 -12.76 7.45 -11.30
N SER A 182 -13.49 6.85 -12.23
CA SER A 182 -13.77 5.42 -12.24
C SER A 182 -12.52 4.53 -12.36
N LYS A 183 -11.33 5.09 -12.61
CA LYS A 183 -10.06 4.36 -12.59
C LYS A 183 -9.35 4.41 -11.23
N LEU A 184 -9.88 5.16 -10.25
CA LEU A 184 -9.36 5.17 -8.89
C LEU A 184 -9.88 3.98 -8.10
N THR A 185 -8.98 3.34 -7.38
CA THR A 185 -9.27 2.30 -6.38
C THR A 185 -8.51 2.68 -5.11
N ILE A 186 -9.25 2.99 -4.05
CA ILE A 186 -8.70 3.53 -2.81
C ILE A 186 -8.67 2.45 -1.75
N GLY A 187 -7.48 2.17 -1.18
CA GLY A 187 -7.33 1.36 0.03
C GLY A 187 -7.68 2.17 1.28
N LEU A 188 -8.38 1.57 2.24
CA LEU A 188 -8.87 2.23 3.44
C LEU A 188 -8.23 1.61 4.68
N GLU A 189 -7.29 2.32 5.28
CA GLU A 189 -6.49 1.89 6.42
C GLU A 189 -6.71 2.76 7.64
N CYS A 190 -6.51 2.22 8.85
CA CYS A 190 -6.34 3.02 10.04
C CYS A 190 -5.26 2.44 10.96
N GLY A 191 -4.39 3.30 11.48
CA GLY A 191 -3.35 2.91 12.42
C GLY A 191 -3.01 4.02 13.41
N GLY A 192 -2.61 3.63 14.64
CA GLY A 192 -2.47 4.60 15.72
C GLY A 192 -3.80 5.32 16.01
N SER A 193 -4.90 4.57 16.02
CA SER A 193 -6.26 5.10 16.22
C SER A 193 -6.44 5.61 17.67
N ASP A 194 -7.21 6.70 17.82
CA ASP A 194 -7.59 7.34 19.06
C ASP A 194 -9.12 7.38 19.26
N GLY A 195 -9.59 7.94 20.37
CA GLY A 195 -11.01 8.10 20.66
C GLY A 195 -11.78 8.96 19.63
N PHE A 196 -11.10 9.78 18.83
CA PHE A 196 -11.70 10.65 17.83
C PHE A 196 -11.77 10.01 16.43
N SER A 197 -11.01 8.96 16.16
CA SER A 197 -10.93 8.32 14.84
C SER A 197 -12.32 7.93 14.29
N GLY A 198 -13.18 7.34 15.15
CA GLY A 198 -14.54 6.89 14.77
C GLY A 198 -15.59 7.99 14.63
N ILE A 199 -15.27 9.23 14.99
CA ILE A 199 -16.22 10.37 14.91
C ILE A 199 -15.75 11.50 13.99
N SER A 200 -14.49 11.49 13.56
CA SER A 200 -13.92 12.50 12.64
C SER A 200 -13.34 11.85 11.37
N ALA A 201 -12.13 11.29 11.45
CA ALA A 201 -11.40 10.83 10.27
C ALA A 201 -12.10 9.69 9.51
N ASN A 202 -12.53 8.63 10.20
CA ASN A 202 -13.15 7.48 9.56
C ASN A 202 -14.50 7.81 8.90
N PRO A 203 -15.44 8.54 9.54
CA PRO A 203 -16.67 8.97 8.88
C PRO A 203 -16.42 9.93 7.71
N THR A 204 -15.45 10.85 7.81
CA THR A 204 -15.08 11.74 6.70
C THR A 204 -14.58 10.94 5.51
N LEU A 205 -13.71 9.96 5.76
CA LEU A 205 -13.23 9.06 4.72
C LEU A 205 -14.38 8.27 4.09
N GLY A 206 -15.27 7.70 4.90
CA GLY A 206 -16.41 6.92 4.41
C GLY A 206 -17.35 7.74 3.52
N ALA A 207 -17.68 8.97 3.93
CA ALA A 207 -18.50 9.87 3.12
C ALA A 207 -17.81 10.27 1.80
N SER A 208 -16.48 10.46 1.81
CA SER A 208 -15.71 10.70 0.58
C SER A 208 -15.73 9.48 -0.34
N MET A 209 -15.69 8.25 0.23
CA MET A 209 -15.74 7.02 -0.56
C MET A 209 -17.12 6.77 -1.17
N ASP A 210 -18.20 7.06 -0.46
CA ASP A 210 -19.55 7.00 -1.03
C ASP A 210 -19.68 7.90 -2.28
N LYS A 211 -19.14 9.13 -2.21
CA LYS A 211 -19.09 10.05 -3.35
C LYS A 211 -18.23 9.50 -4.50
N LEU A 212 -17.05 8.97 -4.20
CA LEU A 212 -16.16 8.38 -5.22
C LEU A 212 -16.80 7.16 -5.89
N ILE A 213 -17.45 6.28 -5.13
CA ILE A 213 -18.14 5.09 -5.65
C ILE A 213 -19.32 5.51 -6.54
N ALA A 214 -20.08 6.53 -6.14
CA ALA A 214 -21.16 7.09 -6.98
C ALA A 214 -20.63 7.64 -8.33
N LEU A 215 -19.38 8.11 -8.37
CA LEU A 215 -18.66 8.53 -9.57
C LEU A 215 -17.98 7.38 -10.33
N GLY A 216 -18.23 6.12 -9.92
CA GLY A 216 -17.74 4.90 -10.56
C GLY A 216 -16.36 4.43 -10.09
N GLY A 217 -15.75 5.05 -9.08
CA GLY A 217 -14.52 4.59 -8.45
C GLY A 217 -14.73 3.36 -7.57
N SER A 218 -13.67 2.91 -6.90
CA SER A 218 -13.71 1.74 -6.02
C SER A 218 -13.00 2.01 -4.70
N ALA A 219 -13.39 1.27 -3.65
CA ALA A 219 -12.75 1.29 -2.36
C ALA A 219 -12.50 -0.15 -1.86
N ILE A 220 -11.45 -0.36 -1.08
CA ILE A 220 -11.09 -1.63 -0.45
C ILE A 220 -10.97 -1.38 1.06
N LEU A 221 -11.92 -1.91 1.83
CA LEU A 221 -11.92 -1.90 3.30
C LEU A 221 -11.29 -3.20 3.80
N SER A 222 -10.29 -3.10 4.65
CA SER A 222 -9.51 -4.23 5.17
C SER A 222 -9.58 -4.35 6.70
N GLU A 223 -8.60 -5.05 7.30
CA GLU A 223 -8.41 -5.19 8.75
C GLU A 223 -9.56 -5.97 9.43
N PHE A 224 -9.80 -7.20 8.99
CA PHE A 224 -10.91 -8.04 9.49
C PHE A 224 -10.98 -8.15 11.03
N PRO A 225 -9.88 -8.27 11.79
CA PRO A 225 -9.97 -8.23 13.25
C PRO A 225 -10.65 -6.98 13.82
N GLU A 226 -10.54 -5.86 13.09
CA GLU A 226 -11.15 -4.58 13.46
C GLU A 226 -12.63 -4.45 13.04
N LEU A 227 -13.18 -5.45 12.36
CA LEU A 227 -14.59 -5.49 11.96
C LEU A 227 -15.41 -6.44 12.84
N ARG A 228 -14.79 -7.01 13.88
CA ARG A 228 -15.49 -7.88 14.81
C ARG A 228 -16.53 -7.13 15.62
N GLY A 229 -17.74 -7.70 15.69
CA GLY A 229 -18.90 -7.12 16.39
C GLY A 229 -19.76 -6.19 15.52
N VAL A 230 -19.33 -5.92 14.27
CA VAL A 230 -20.12 -5.17 13.27
C VAL A 230 -20.43 -6.01 12.02
N GLU A 231 -20.24 -7.32 12.10
CA GLU A 231 -20.40 -8.24 10.97
C GLU A 231 -21.79 -8.16 10.36
N GLN A 232 -22.85 -8.02 11.18
CA GLN A 232 -24.22 -7.96 10.70
C GLN A 232 -24.46 -6.73 9.82
N GLU A 233 -23.94 -5.56 10.21
CA GLU A 233 -24.03 -4.34 9.41
C GLU A 233 -23.39 -4.53 8.02
N LEU A 234 -22.22 -5.16 7.97
CA LEU A 234 -21.50 -5.41 6.71
C LEU A 234 -22.21 -6.48 5.87
N VAL A 235 -22.73 -7.54 6.49
CA VAL A 235 -23.52 -8.58 5.82
C VAL A 235 -24.77 -7.99 5.16
N ASP A 236 -25.49 -7.11 5.86
CA ASP A 236 -26.70 -6.48 5.35
C ASP A 236 -26.44 -5.57 4.13
N ARG A 237 -25.19 -5.11 3.97
CA ARG A 237 -24.75 -4.28 2.83
C ARG A 237 -24.22 -5.11 1.66
N CYS A 238 -24.01 -6.44 1.81
CA CYS A 238 -23.54 -7.28 0.72
C CYS A 238 -24.60 -7.38 -0.39
N VAL A 239 -24.16 -7.25 -1.65
CA VAL A 239 -25.05 -7.27 -2.82
C VAL A 239 -25.73 -8.64 -3.03
N ASP A 240 -25.14 -9.71 -2.49
CA ASP A 240 -25.69 -11.04 -2.55
C ASP A 240 -25.28 -11.91 -1.35
N LEU A 241 -26.00 -13.02 -1.15
CA LEU A 241 -25.77 -13.97 -0.06
C LEU A 241 -24.40 -14.69 -0.17
N ALA A 242 -23.86 -14.86 -1.36
CA ALA A 242 -22.57 -15.54 -1.54
C ALA A 242 -21.42 -14.67 -0.98
N LYS A 243 -21.48 -13.35 -1.17
CA LYS A 243 -20.52 -12.40 -0.61
C LYS A 243 -20.64 -12.34 0.92
N ALA A 244 -21.85 -12.25 1.44
CA ALA A 244 -22.11 -12.30 2.89
C ALA A 244 -21.53 -13.57 3.53
N LYS A 245 -21.77 -14.74 2.94
CA LYS A 245 -21.22 -16.02 3.42
C LYS A 245 -19.69 -16.05 3.31
N LYS A 246 -19.10 -15.53 2.23
CA LYS A 246 -17.63 -15.48 2.09
C LYS A 246 -17.02 -14.62 3.18
N PHE A 247 -17.62 -13.47 3.50
CA PHE A 247 -17.17 -12.61 4.59
C PHE A 247 -17.18 -13.34 5.94
N ILE A 248 -18.31 -13.94 6.32
CA ILE A 248 -18.42 -14.66 7.58
C ILE A 248 -17.45 -15.84 7.66
N ASN A 249 -17.32 -16.64 6.60
CA ASN A 249 -16.40 -17.77 6.57
C ASN A 249 -14.92 -17.31 6.75
N LEU A 250 -14.52 -16.18 6.17
CA LEU A 250 -13.19 -15.64 6.35
C LEU A 250 -12.97 -15.12 7.78
N MET A 251 -13.96 -14.44 8.38
CA MET A 251 -13.93 -14.00 9.78
C MET A 251 -13.78 -15.19 10.73
N GLU A 252 -14.61 -16.23 10.60
CA GLU A 252 -14.57 -17.44 11.43
C GLU A 252 -13.24 -18.21 11.27
N SER A 253 -12.76 -18.33 10.03
CA SER A 253 -11.46 -18.96 9.75
C SER A 253 -10.31 -18.20 10.40
N TYR A 254 -10.35 -16.87 10.37
CA TYR A 254 -9.36 -16.01 11.00
C TYR A 254 -9.42 -16.14 12.53
N GLU A 255 -10.61 -16.03 13.13
CA GLU A 255 -10.83 -16.19 14.57
C GLU A 255 -10.33 -17.56 15.07
N SER A 256 -10.64 -18.63 14.35
CA SER A 256 -10.18 -19.98 14.69
C SER A 256 -8.65 -20.07 14.78
N LYS A 257 -7.93 -19.39 13.89
CA LYS A 257 -6.46 -19.33 13.92
C LYS A 257 -5.95 -18.50 15.11
N VAL A 258 -6.60 -17.40 15.42
CA VAL A 258 -6.25 -16.54 16.58
C VAL A 258 -6.43 -17.33 17.87
N ILE A 259 -7.55 -18.03 18.05
CA ILE A 259 -7.80 -18.88 19.22
C ILE A 259 -6.78 -20.02 19.29
N ALA A 260 -6.45 -20.66 18.18
CA ALA A 260 -5.42 -21.72 18.15
C ALA A 260 -4.03 -21.22 18.54
N SER A 261 -3.75 -19.94 18.40
CA SER A 261 -2.48 -19.31 18.87
C SER A 261 -2.50 -18.95 20.37
N GLY A 262 -3.58 -19.21 21.10
CA GLY A 262 -3.71 -18.99 22.55
C GLY A 262 -4.13 -17.58 22.95
N THR A 263 -4.74 -16.83 22.04
CA THR A 263 -5.28 -15.47 22.24
C THR A 263 -6.66 -15.32 21.60
N ASP A 264 -7.22 -14.13 21.65
CA ASP A 264 -8.47 -13.77 20.95
C ASP A 264 -8.39 -12.33 20.41
N PHE A 265 -9.45 -11.85 19.74
CA PHE A 265 -9.49 -10.52 19.16
C PHE A 265 -9.50 -9.38 20.21
N SER A 266 -9.70 -9.66 21.51
CA SER A 266 -9.61 -8.64 22.57
C SER A 266 -8.19 -8.09 22.78
N ALA A 267 -7.18 -8.74 22.18
CA ALA A 267 -5.82 -8.19 22.11
C ALA A 267 -5.74 -6.92 21.25
N ASN A 268 -6.78 -6.60 20.48
CA ASN A 268 -6.94 -5.37 19.71
C ASN A 268 -8.22 -4.63 20.20
N PRO A 269 -8.18 -3.38 20.76
CA PRO A 269 -7.13 -2.37 20.61
C PRO A 269 -5.88 -2.59 21.48
N SER A 270 -4.75 -2.04 21.00
CA SER A 270 -3.49 -2.07 21.72
C SER A 270 -3.53 -1.21 23.01
N PRO A 271 -2.64 -1.44 24.01
CA PRO A 271 -2.56 -0.57 25.18
C PRO A 271 -2.34 0.91 24.84
N GLY A 272 -1.65 1.23 23.75
CA GLY A 272 -1.49 2.59 23.24
C GLY A 272 -2.81 3.21 22.80
N ASN A 273 -3.61 2.49 22.02
CA ASN A 273 -4.93 2.96 21.59
C ASN A 273 -5.88 3.21 22.77
N ILE A 274 -5.85 2.32 23.78
CA ILE A 274 -6.67 2.45 25.00
C ILE A 274 -6.29 3.71 25.78
N LYS A 275 -4.99 3.99 25.91
CA LYS A 275 -4.47 5.20 26.57
C LYS A 275 -4.96 6.47 25.88
N ASP A 276 -5.12 6.45 24.57
CA ASP A 276 -5.55 7.60 23.77
C ASP A 276 -7.07 7.60 23.49
N GLY A 277 -7.83 6.93 24.36
CA GLY A 277 -9.29 7.03 24.44
C GLY A 277 -10.08 6.01 23.62
N LEU A 278 -9.42 5.08 22.93
CA LEU A 278 -10.08 3.97 22.22
C LEU A 278 -10.21 2.78 23.18
N ILE A 279 -11.15 2.86 24.12
CA ILE A 279 -11.17 2.05 25.34
C ILE A 279 -11.75 0.63 25.17
N THR A 280 -12.46 0.35 24.07
CA THR A 280 -13.05 -0.96 23.81
C THR A 280 -12.89 -1.39 22.35
N ASP A 281 -12.91 -2.70 22.10
CA ASP A 281 -12.98 -3.32 20.77
C ASP A 281 -14.22 -2.85 20.00
N ALA A 282 -15.37 -2.76 20.65
CA ALA A 282 -16.61 -2.28 20.03
C ALA A 282 -16.49 -0.84 19.52
N MET A 283 -15.84 0.07 20.26
CA MET A 283 -15.57 1.43 19.78
C MET A 283 -14.67 1.40 18.54
N LYS A 284 -13.63 0.56 18.56
CA LYS A 284 -12.70 0.40 17.46
C LYS A 284 -13.41 -0.12 16.22
N SER A 285 -14.18 -1.19 16.35
CA SER A 285 -14.87 -1.84 15.23
C SER A 285 -15.96 -0.96 14.61
N ALA A 286 -16.79 -0.32 15.45
CA ALA A 286 -17.79 0.63 14.96
C ALA A 286 -17.15 1.82 14.24
N GLY A 287 -15.98 2.28 14.70
CA GLY A 287 -15.21 3.32 14.04
C GLY A 287 -14.55 2.85 12.74
N ALA A 288 -13.93 1.67 12.74
CA ALA A 288 -13.22 1.13 11.59
C ALA A 288 -14.17 0.87 10.40
N ALA A 289 -15.36 0.29 10.64
CA ALA A 289 -16.35 0.04 9.59
C ALA A 289 -16.79 1.31 8.87
N LYS A 290 -16.81 2.46 9.55
CA LYS A 290 -17.20 3.76 8.95
C LYS A 290 -16.27 4.23 7.85
N LYS A 291 -15.03 3.74 7.78
CA LYS A 291 -14.10 4.02 6.65
C LYS A 291 -14.72 3.60 5.30
N GLY A 292 -15.53 2.53 5.28
CA GLY A 292 -16.20 2.03 4.09
C GLY A 292 -17.51 2.75 3.72
N GLY A 293 -17.87 3.85 4.41
CA GLY A 293 -19.11 4.58 4.14
C GLY A 293 -20.36 3.72 4.26
N SER A 294 -21.37 4.00 3.43
CA SER A 294 -22.67 3.33 3.38
C SER A 294 -22.91 2.54 2.07
N SER A 295 -22.00 2.58 1.12
CA SER A 295 -22.13 1.94 -0.19
C SER A 295 -22.30 0.41 -0.09
N PRO A 296 -23.02 -0.22 -1.04
CA PRO A 296 -23.15 -1.67 -1.11
C PRO A 296 -21.79 -2.35 -1.26
N ILE A 297 -21.59 -3.47 -0.57
CA ILE A 297 -20.38 -4.30 -0.66
C ILE A 297 -20.53 -5.24 -1.85
N VAL A 298 -19.76 -4.99 -2.90
CA VAL A 298 -19.84 -5.69 -4.19
C VAL A 298 -18.99 -6.96 -4.25
N ASP A 299 -17.95 -7.04 -3.42
CA ASP A 299 -17.12 -8.25 -3.33
C ASP A 299 -16.42 -8.38 -1.97
N VAL A 300 -15.96 -9.60 -1.69
CA VAL A 300 -15.17 -9.95 -0.52
C VAL A 300 -13.97 -10.74 -0.99
N LEU A 301 -12.78 -10.25 -0.67
CA LEU A 301 -11.51 -10.77 -1.12
C LEU A 301 -10.77 -11.46 0.03
N ASP A 302 -10.15 -12.59 -0.24
CA ASP A 302 -9.12 -13.14 0.63
C ASP A 302 -7.76 -12.48 0.36
N TYR A 303 -6.82 -12.58 1.30
CA TYR A 303 -5.47 -12.02 1.17
C TYR A 303 -4.78 -12.50 -0.12
N GLY A 304 -4.28 -11.55 -0.91
CA GLY A 304 -3.64 -11.82 -2.20
C GLY A 304 -4.62 -11.97 -3.38
N GLU A 305 -5.94 -11.90 -3.17
CA GLU A 305 -6.90 -11.82 -4.28
C GLU A 305 -6.94 -10.41 -4.86
N TYR A 306 -7.03 -10.31 -6.17
CA TYR A 306 -7.14 -9.05 -6.90
C TYR A 306 -8.61 -8.68 -7.12
N PHE A 307 -8.99 -7.41 -6.91
CA PHE A 307 -10.38 -6.97 -7.10
C PHE A 307 -10.82 -7.04 -8.58
N SER A 308 -12.06 -7.40 -8.80
CA SER A 308 -12.65 -7.47 -10.14
C SER A 308 -13.93 -6.64 -10.28
N ASN A 309 -14.62 -6.37 -9.17
CA ASN A 309 -15.89 -5.66 -9.14
C ASN A 309 -15.70 -4.22 -8.65
N ARG A 310 -16.24 -3.24 -9.39
CA ARG A 310 -16.18 -1.84 -9.00
C ARG A 310 -17.18 -1.51 -7.92
N GLY A 311 -16.78 -0.74 -6.94
CA GLY A 311 -17.54 -0.36 -5.76
C GLY A 311 -16.76 -0.63 -4.48
N LEU A 312 -17.46 -0.84 -3.35
CA LEU A 312 -16.84 -1.20 -2.08
C LEU A 312 -16.54 -2.69 -2.03
N ASN A 313 -15.28 -3.03 -1.81
CA ASN A 313 -14.79 -4.39 -1.63
C ASN A 313 -14.29 -4.57 -0.19
N LEU A 314 -14.51 -5.72 0.44
CA LEU A 314 -13.85 -6.10 1.68
C LEU A 314 -12.61 -6.95 1.36
N LEU A 315 -11.53 -6.76 2.12
CA LEU A 315 -10.29 -7.52 1.96
C LEU A 315 -9.84 -8.11 3.30
N CYS A 316 -9.74 -9.43 3.39
CA CYS A 316 -9.26 -10.10 4.58
C CYS A 316 -7.77 -9.85 4.79
N THR A 317 -7.44 -9.00 5.77
CA THR A 317 -6.08 -8.74 6.25
C THR A 317 -6.00 -8.80 7.76
N PRO A 318 -4.80 -8.95 8.36
CA PRO A 318 -4.62 -8.64 9.78
C PRO A 318 -4.80 -7.15 10.06
N GLY A 319 -4.90 -6.81 11.35
CA GLY A 319 -4.88 -5.42 11.82
C GLY A 319 -3.44 -4.87 11.99
N ASN A 320 -2.48 -5.37 11.22
CA ASN A 320 -1.12 -4.84 11.13
C ASN A 320 -1.07 -3.89 9.94
N ASP A 321 -0.81 -2.62 10.18
CA ASP A 321 -0.86 -1.53 9.21
C ASP A 321 -0.09 -1.84 7.91
N VAL A 322 1.12 -2.41 8.03
CA VAL A 322 1.97 -2.67 6.86
C VAL A 322 1.53 -3.93 6.11
N GLU A 323 1.12 -4.99 6.80
CA GLU A 323 0.60 -6.21 6.16
C GLU A 323 -0.71 -5.91 5.42
N SER A 324 -1.54 -5.02 5.98
CA SER A 324 -2.81 -4.60 5.42
C SER A 324 -2.62 -3.69 4.19
N THR A 325 -1.83 -2.63 4.29
CA THR A 325 -1.53 -1.73 3.15
C THR A 325 -0.80 -2.46 2.02
N THR A 326 0.06 -3.44 2.36
CA THR A 326 0.69 -4.34 1.38
C THR A 326 -0.37 -5.13 0.61
N ALA A 327 -1.35 -5.71 1.30
CA ALA A 327 -2.44 -6.44 0.65
C ALA A 327 -3.32 -5.54 -0.22
N MET A 328 -3.69 -4.35 0.27
CA MET A 328 -4.51 -3.40 -0.51
C MET A 328 -3.87 -3.05 -1.86
N ALA A 329 -2.57 -2.72 -1.85
CA ALA A 329 -1.83 -2.43 -3.08
C ALA A 329 -1.75 -3.66 -4.00
N GLY A 330 -1.51 -4.85 -3.45
CA GLY A 330 -1.52 -6.13 -4.16
C GLY A 330 -2.90 -6.52 -4.68
N SER A 331 -3.98 -6.06 -4.04
CA SER A 331 -5.36 -6.27 -4.50
C SER A 331 -5.83 -5.23 -5.52
N GLY A 332 -5.00 -4.24 -5.87
CA GLY A 332 -5.27 -3.28 -6.94
C GLY A 332 -5.54 -1.85 -6.49
N ALA A 333 -5.41 -1.51 -5.20
CA ALA A 333 -5.47 -0.12 -4.76
C ALA A 333 -4.33 0.68 -5.41
N ASN A 334 -4.67 1.78 -6.09
CA ASN A 334 -3.69 2.68 -6.71
C ASN A 334 -3.46 3.97 -5.91
N LEU A 335 -4.12 4.10 -4.76
CA LEU A 335 -3.92 5.09 -3.72
C LEU A 335 -4.46 4.53 -2.40
N ILE A 336 -3.87 4.87 -1.27
CA ILE A 336 -4.31 4.45 0.06
C ILE A 336 -4.58 5.68 0.92
N ILE A 337 -5.67 5.66 1.69
CA ILE A 337 -5.95 6.63 2.74
C ILE A 337 -5.72 5.95 4.08
N PHE A 338 -4.91 6.58 4.90
CA PHE A 338 -4.50 6.07 6.21
C PHE A 338 -4.95 7.06 7.29
N THR A 339 -6.02 6.74 8.01
CA THR A 339 -6.50 7.57 9.12
C THR A 339 -5.70 7.29 10.39
N THR A 340 -5.37 8.33 11.17
CA THR A 340 -4.54 8.19 12.37
C THR A 340 -4.87 9.26 13.42
N GLY A 341 -4.84 8.86 14.69
CA GLY A 341 -4.94 9.74 15.85
C GLY A 341 -3.60 10.09 16.48
N LEU A 342 -2.56 9.28 16.21
CA LEU A 342 -1.23 9.40 16.83
C LEU A 342 -0.12 9.76 15.82
N GLY A 343 -0.37 9.53 14.53
CA GLY A 343 0.60 9.68 13.45
C GLY A 343 1.47 8.43 13.27
N THR A 344 1.43 7.85 12.06
CA THR A 344 2.19 6.64 11.72
C THR A 344 3.07 6.90 10.50
N PRO A 345 4.42 6.72 10.61
CA PRO A 345 5.36 7.04 9.54
C PRO A 345 5.52 5.88 8.53
N THR A 346 4.42 5.29 8.10
CA THR A 346 4.41 4.20 7.12
C THR A 346 3.91 4.65 5.76
N GLY A 347 4.30 3.95 4.70
CA GLY A 347 3.83 4.20 3.34
C GLY A 347 3.74 2.89 2.56
N ASN A 348 3.68 2.98 1.22
CA ASN A 348 3.63 1.82 0.35
C ASN A 348 4.46 2.08 -0.91
N PRO A 349 5.19 1.10 -1.45
CA PRO A 349 6.09 1.30 -2.58
C PRO A 349 5.38 1.58 -3.90
N VAL A 350 4.12 1.21 -4.07
CA VAL A 350 3.40 1.38 -5.35
C VAL A 350 2.15 2.23 -5.25
N ALA A 351 1.51 2.32 -4.09
CA ALA A 351 0.33 3.14 -3.88
C ALA A 351 0.65 4.33 -2.96
N PRO A 352 0.55 5.60 -3.41
CA PRO A 352 0.72 6.75 -2.53
C PRO A 352 -0.20 6.65 -1.32
N VAL A 353 0.30 7.02 -0.13
CA VAL A 353 -0.46 6.96 1.12
C VAL A 353 -0.73 8.37 1.61
N ILE A 354 -2.01 8.76 1.66
CA ILE A 354 -2.48 10.01 2.25
C ILE A 354 -2.75 9.77 3.74
N LYS A 355 -2.09 10.51 4.62
CA LYS A 355 -2.32 10.47 6.07
C LYS A 355 -3.36 11.49 6.49
N VAL A 356 -4.41 11.01 7.17
CA VAL A 356 -5.55 11.82 7.63
C VAL A 356 -5.61 11.81 9.15
N ALA A 357 -5.41 12.97 9.77
CA ALA A 357 -5.48 13.11 11.22
C ALA A 357 -6.92 13.15 11.73
N SER A 358 -7.21 12.44 12.82
CA SER A 358 -8.49 12.49 13.54
C SER A 358 -8.66 13.76 14.39
N ASN A 359 -7.56 14.43 14.75
CA ASN A 359 -7.57 15.61 15.60
C ASN A 359 -6.54 16.66 15.16
N THR A 360 -6.83 17.93 15.42
CA THR A 360 -5.99 19.07 15.01
C THR A 360 -4.65 19.10 15.75
N THR A 361 -4.59 18.59 16.98
CA THR A 361 -3.35 18.59 17.77
C THR A 361 -2.28 17.73 17.11
N VAL A 362 -2.60 16.50 16.71
CA VAL A 362 -1.65 15.61 16.03
C VAL A 362 -1.28 16.14 14.65
N TYR A 363 -2.24 16.73 13.92
CA TYR A 363 -1.97 17.36 12.63
C TYR A 363 -0.90 18.44 12.74
N HIS A 364 -0.97 19.34 13.73
CA HIS A 364 0.02 20.38 13.93
C HIS A 364 1.35 19.86 14.46
N LYS A 365 1.32 18.81 15.30
CA LYS A 365 2.52 18.20 15.87
C LYS A 365 3.35 17.44 14.84
N MET A 366 2.70 16.79 13.86
CA MET A 366 3.33 15.91 12.89
C MET A 366 3.10 16.37 11.44
N LYS A 367 3.38 17.66 11.18
CA LYS A 367 3.20 18.28 9.85
C LYS A 367 4.05 17.65 8.74
N ASP A 368 5.12 16.99 9.10
CA ASP A 368 6.01 16.26 8.20
C ASP A 368 5.51 14.86 7.81
N ILE A 369 4.48 14.36 8.51
CA ILE A 369 3.92 13.01 8.29
C ILE A 369 2.48 13.09 7.78
N ILE A 370 1.67 14.05 8.26
CA ILE A 370 0.22 14.10 8.04
C ILE A 370 -0.13 15.08 6.93
N ASP A 371 -0.99 14.64 6.01
CA ASP A 371 -1.40 15.40 4.83
C ASP A 371 -2.70 16.20 5.04
N PHE A 372 -3.68 15.65 5.79
CA PHE A 372 -5.02 16.20 5.89
C PHE A 372 -5.54 16.18 7.34
N ASN A 373 -6.28 17.21 7.75
CA ASN A 373 -6.84 17.38 9.10
C ASN A 373 -8.38 17.25 9.09
N THR A 374 -8.92 16.35 9.93
CA THR A 374 -10.37 16.26 10.18
C THR A 374 -10.78 16.71 11.58
N GLY A 375 -9.85 17.19 12.39
CA GLY A 375 -10.11 17.63 13.78
C GLY A 375 -11.09 18.79 13.87
N SER A 376 -11.23 19.59 12.81
CA SER A 376 -12.19 20.69 12.72
C SER A 376 -13.67 20.27 12.92
N ILE A 377 -14.01 18.98 12.70
CA ILE A 377 -15.32 18.40 13.07
C ILE A 377 -15.49 18.44 14.60
N ILE A 378 -14.47 17.98 15.32
CA ILE A 378 -14.50 17.92 16.79
C ILE A 378 -14.59 19.33 17.39
N GLU A 379 -13.98 20.30 16.73
CA GLU A 379 -13.98 21.71 17.12
C GLU A 379 -15.28 22.44 16.72
N GLY A 380 -16.18 21.78 15.97
CA GLY A 380 -17.42 22.38 15.48
C GLY A 380 -17.23 23.48 14.43
N ILE A 381 -16.07 23.52 13.77
CA ILE A 381 -15.71 24.53 12.76
C ILE A 381 -16.22 24.15 11.37
N GLN A 382 -16.13 22.86 11.03
CA GLN A 382 -16.56 22.33 9.74
C GLN A 382 -17.51 21.14 9.90
N SER A 383 -18.42 20.98 8.96
CA SER A 383 -19.31 19.83 8.88
C SER A 383 -18.59 18.61 8.26
N LEU A 384 -19.14 17.42 8.51
CA LEU A 384 -18.68 16.17 7.87
C LEU A 384 -18.81 16.27 6.35
N GLU A 385 -19.88 16.88 5.85
CA GLU A 385 -20.15 17.07 4.41
C GLU A 385 -19.03 17.87 3.76
N GLU A 386 -18.74 19.07 4.30
CA GLU A 386 -17.67 19.95 3.79
C GLU A 386 -16.30 19.27 3.81
N LEU A 387 -15.96 18.57 4.90
CA LEU A 387 -14.66 17.89 4.97
C LEU A 387 -14.57 16.69 4.05
N SER A 388 -15.68 15.99 3.81
CA SER A 388 -15.67 14.87 2.86
C SER A 388 -15.49 15.34 1.41
N ASP A 389 -16.02 16.51 1.05
CA ASP A 389 -15.77 17.15 -0.26
C ASP A 389 -14.31 17.57 -0.39
N ASN A 390 -13.77 18.26 0.62
CA ASN A 390 -12.38 18.70 0.64
C ASN A 390 -11.40 17.53 0.58
N LEU A 391 -11.70 16.43 1.28
CA LEU A 391 -10.87 15.21 1.23
C LEU A 391 -10.91 14.56 -0.15
N LEU A 392 -12.09 14.49 -0.78
CA LEU A 392 -12.22 13.97 -2.15
C LEU A 392 -11.43 14.81 -3.16
N GLU A 393 -11.51 16.15 -3.05
CA GLU A 393 -10.70 17.05 -3.88
C GLU A 393 -9.20 16.82 -3.68
N PHE A 394 -8.76 16.70 -2.43
CA PHE A 394 -7.36 16.42 -2.10
C PHE A 394 -6.89 15.07 -2.66
N ILE A 395 -7.73 14.01 -2.57
CA ILE A 395 -7.47 12.71 -3.20
C ILE A 395 -7.25 12.86 -4.71
N ILE A 396 -8.10 13.65 -5.38
CA ILE A 396 -8.00 13.89 -6.83
C ILE A 396 -6.72 14.66 -7.17
N GLU A 397 -6.31 15.61 -6.35
CA GLU A 397 -5.06 16.35 -6.54
C GLU A 397 -3.83 15.43 -6.41
N VAL A 398 -3.79 14.58 -5.39
CA VAL A 398 -2.71 13.58 -5.22
C VAL A 398 -2.72 12.59 -6.39
N ALA A 399 -3.87 12.04 -6.75
CA ALA A 399 -4.00 11.11 -7.88
C ALA A 399 -3.55 11.73 -9.22
N SER A 400 -3.75 13.04 -9.37
CA SER A 400 -3.35 13.81 -10.56
C SER A 400 -1.88 14.25 -10.55
N GLY A 401 -1.15 14.03 -9.46
CA GLY A 401 0.23 14.47 -9.28
C GLY A 401 0.39 15.98 -9.03
N LYS A 402 -0.68 16.69 -8.66
CA LYS A 402 -0.62 18.09 -8.24
C LYS A 402 -0.04 18.23 -6.83
N ASN A 403 -0.35 17.25 -5.97
CA ASN A 403 0.16 17.16 -4.62
C ASN A 403 0.92 15.84 -4.44
N ILE A 404 2.04 15.88 -3.71
CA ILE A 404 2.83 14.71 -3.32
C ILE A 404 2.59 14.45 -1.84
N THR A 405 2.22 13.23 -1.47
CA THR A 405 1.97 12.86 -0.07
C THR A 405 3.23 12.93 0.77
N LYS A 406 3.09 13.21 2.07
CA LYS A 406 4.21 13.21 3.02
C LYS A 406 4.92 11.86 3.07
N ALA A 407 4.17 10.77 3.01
CA ALA A 407 4.74 9.44 2.94
C ALA A 407 5.66 9.25 1.71
N SER A 408 5.27 9.76 0.54
CA SER A 408 6.10 9.73 -0.66
C SER A 408 7.31 10.68 -0.56
N GLN A 409 7.12 11.89 -0.03
CA GLN A 409 8.21 12.84 0.22
C GLN A 409 9.27 12.26 1.16
N ASN A 410 8.84 11.56 2.22
CA ASN A 410 9.71 10.93 3.21
C ASN A 410 10.21 9.54 2.76
N ARG A 411 9.89 9.09 1.54
CA ARG A 411 10.26 7.77 0.99
C ARG A 411 9.87 6.60 1.90
N GLN A 412 8.70 6.68 2.51
CA GLN A 412 8.12 5.63 3.31
C GLN A 412 7.51 4.57 2.36
N PHE A 413 8.27 3.51 2.07
CA PHE A 413 7.94 2.49 1.09
C PHE A 413 7.99 1.11 1.74
N ASP A 414 7.06 0.90 2.67
CA ASP A 414 7.00 -0.32 3.47
C ASP A 414 6.28 -1.43 2.71
N PHE A 415 6.81 -2.64 2.83
CA PHE A 415 6.25 -3.86 2.26
C PHE A 415 6.46 -5.02 3.23
N LEU A 416 5.37 -5.62 3.69
CA LEU A 416 5.38 -6.77 4.58
C LEU A 416 4.28 -7.76 4.17
N PRO A 417 4.62 -8.89 3.54
CA PRO A 417 3.63 -9.90 3.20
C PRO A 417 3.19 -10.66 4.46
N TRP A 418 1.88 -10.83 4.63
CA TRP A 418 1.34 -11.62 5.74
C TRP A 418 1.64 -13.10 5.53
N LYS A 419 2.39 -13.68 6.44
CA LYS A 419 2.66 -15.11 6.50
C LYS A 419 1.62 -15.77 7.42
N ARG A 420 0.80 -16.68 6.87
CA ARG A 420 -0.31 -17.31 7.59
C ARG A 420 0.06 -18.58 8.33
N ASP A 421 1.15 -19.24 7.92
CA ASP A 421 1.56 -20.55 8.43
C ASP A 421 2.96 -20.51 9.05
N ILE A 422 3.46 -21.69 9.47
CA ILE A 422 4.75 -21.88 10.11
C ILE A 422 5.90 -21.95 9.10
N SER A 423 7.12 -21.72 9.57
CA SER A 423 8.34 -22.05 8.82
C SER A 423 8.65 -23.55 8.92
N LEU A 424 9.13 -24.15 7.81
CA LEU A 424 9.53 -25.54 7.70
C LEU A 424 11.05 -25.65 7.56
#